data_b34979607236619d25a0ab7ae4f28f43
#
_entry.id   b34979607236619d25a0ab7ae4f28f43
#
_cell.length_a   1.000
_cell.length_b   1.000
_cell.length_c   1.000
_cell.angle_alpha   90.00
_cell.angle_beta   90.00
_cell.angle_gamma   90.00
#
_symmetry.space_group_name_H-M   'P 1'
#
loop_
_entity.id
_entity.type
_entity.pdbx_description
1 polymer ?
#
loop_
_entity_poly.entity_id
_entity_poly.type
_entity_poly.pdbx_seq_one_letter_code
_entity_poly.pdbx_strand_id
1 'polypeptide(L)'
;MTGETNERHEQTLVSIYRPRLLPLDASLLEPFKELCIFLTEVKNMIVYVEKKVLEDPAISGDENFGAITKKFCTFREDLDDISNRVDFIICLGGDGTLLYASSLFQESVPPVMAFHLGSLGFLTPFKFDTYQSQVTQIIEGNAAIVLRSRLVVRVLKENWEKKARMDEKGIILTNGDVESSRKAMQYQVLNEVVVDRGPSSYLSNVDLFLDGHLITTVQGDGVIVSTPTGSTAYAVAAGASMIHPNVPAIMITPICPHSLSFRPIVVPAGVELKIMLSRDARNTAWVSFDGRKRQEICHGDSITITTSCFPVPSICSRDPVNDWFESLAECLHWNVRKKQNYLSSEDEEF
;
A
#
# COMPACT_ATOMS: atom_id res chain seq x y z
N MET A 1 -41.54 -32.35 -3.79
CA MET A 1 -40.16 -32.79 -3.56
C MET A 1 -39.27 -31.90 -4.42
N THR A 2 -38.90 -30.79 -3.91
CA THR A 2 -37.97 -29.81 -4.54
C THR A 2 -36.67 -29.99 -3.80
N GLY A 3 -35.69 -30.64 -4.47
CA GLY A 3 -34.36 -30.81 -3.92
C GLY A 3 -33.65 -29.46 -3.88
N GLU A 4 -33.50 -28.88 -2.72
CA GLU A 4 -32.53 -27.83 -2.48
C GLU A 4 -31.14 -28.44 -2.59
N THR A 5 -30.48 -28.22 -3.71
CA THR A 5 -29.04 -28.42 -3.84
C THR A 5 -28.37 -27.36 -2.99
N ASN A 6 -27.95 -27.77 -1.81
CA ASN A 6 -27.10 -26.99 -0.92
C ASN A 6 -25.72 -26.91 -1.58
N GLU A 7 -25.55 -25.95 -2.53
CA GLU A 7 -24.24 -25.54 -3.03
C GLU A 7 -23.51 -24.92 -1.85
N ARG A 8 -22.68 -25.71 -1.17
CA ARG A 8 -21.66 -25.19 -0.27
C ARG A 8 -20.73 -24.34 -1.14
N HIS A 9 -20.87 -23.02 -1.07
CA HIS A 9 -19.83 -22.14 -1.57
C HIS A 9 -18.53 -22.50 -0.87
N GLU A 10 -17.62 -23.12 -1.61
CA GLU A 10 -16.25 -23.35 -1.14
C GLU A 10 -15.63 -21.99 -0.91
N GLN A 11 -15.39 -21.63 0.36
CA GLN A 11 -14.75 -20.37 0.69
C GLN A 11 -13.29 -20.41 0.23
N THR A 12 -12.92 -19.46 -0.57
CA THR A 12 -11.58 -19.34 -1.16
C THR A 12 -10.76 -18.31 -0.42
N LEU A 13 -9.62 -18.71 0.09
CA LEU A 13 -8.72 -17.85 0.87
C LEU A 13 -7.39 -17.66 0.14
N VAL A 14 -6.89 -16.43 0.10
CA VAL A 14 -5.50 -16.14 -0.28
C VAL A 14 -4.66 -15.91 0.97
N SER A 15 -3.67 -16.75 1.18
CA SER A 15 -2.60 -16.49 2.12
C SER A 15 -1.49 -15.74 1.39
N ILE A 16 -1.30 -14.46 1.71
CA ILE A 16 -0.24 -13.64 1.14
C ILE A 16 0.88 -13.56 2.14
N TYR A 17 1.96 -14.20 1.79
CA TYR A 17 3.23 -14.13 2.47
C TYR A 17 4.25 -13.49 1.52
N ARG A 18 4.96 -12.45 1.99
CA ARG A 18 6.04 -11.84 1.21
C ARG A 18 7.36 -11.95 1.95
N PRO A 19 8.29 -12.78 1.48
CA PRO A 19 9.67 -12.71 1.94
C PRO A 19 10.28 -11.37 1.49
N ARG A 20 10.82 -10.60 2.42
CA ARG A 20 11.53 -9.33 2.09
C ARG A 20 12.84 -9.60 1.34
N LEU A 21 13.46 -10.75 1.60
CA LEU A 21 14.70 -11.23 0.97
C LEU A 21 14.71 -12.76 1.06
N LEU A 22 15.14 -13.45 0.01
CA LEU A 22 15.48 -14.87 0.08
C LEU A 22 16.84 -15.05 0.76
N PRO A 23 17.06 -16.02 1.67
CA PRO A 23 16.14 -17.08 2.11
C PRO A 23 15.11 -16.61 3.13
N LEU A 24 14.00 -17.37 3.24
CA LEU A 24 12.95 -17.18 4.24
C LEU A 24 13.54 -17.05 5.65
N ASP A 25 13.14 -16.00 6.36
CA ASP A 25 13.42 -15.91 7.79
C ASP A 25 12.69 -17.07 8.50
N ALA A 26 13.43 -17.88 9.24
CA ALA A 26 12.91 -19.04 9.96
C ALA A 26 11.73 -18.68 10.89
N SER A 27 11.70 -17.44 11.40
CA SER A 27 10.62 -16.91 12.24
C SER A 27 9.27 -16.79 11.52
N LEU A 28 9.28 -16.73 10.19
CA LEU A 28 8.08 -16.57 9.37
C LEU A 28 7.59 -17.91 8.78
N LEU A 29 8.49 -18.87 8.64
CA LEU A 29 8.22 -20.13 7.96
C LEU A 29 7.22 -20.99 8.73
N GLU A 30 7.44 -21.20 10.03
CA GLU A 30 6.57 -22.03 10.86
C GLU A 30 5.15 -21.45 10.98
N PRO A 31 4.95 -20.13 11.28
CA PRO A 31 3.61 -19.53 11.24
C PRO A 31 2.89 -19.70 9.89
N PHE A 32 3.61 -19.59 8.79
CA PHE A 32 3.02 -19.82 7.46
C PHE A 32 2.53 -21.25 7.28
N LYS A 33 3.35 -22.24 7.65
CA LYS A 33 2.98 -23.66 7.55
C LYS A 33 1.79 -23.98 8.45
N GLU A 34 1.83 -23.56 9.72
CA GLU A 34 0.74 -23.77 10.69
C GLU A 34 -0.57 -23.19 10.18
N LEU A 35 -0.57 -21.96 9.69
CA LEU A 35 -1.77 -21.35 9.13
C LEU A 35 -2.30 -22.11 7.93
N CYS A 36 -1.44 -22.47 6.98
CA CYS A 36 -1.85 -23.21 5.78
C CYS A 36 -2.45 -24.57 6.11
N ILE A 37 -1.86 -25.31 7.06
CA ILE A 37 -2.39 -26.58 7.56
C ILE A 37 -3.77 -26.38 8.17
N PHE A 38 -3.92 -25.39 9.06
CA PHE A 38 -5.18 -25.08 9.72
C PHE A 38 -6.29 -24.75 8.73
N LEU A 39 -6.00 -23.92 7.74
CA LEU A 39 -6.97 -23.51 6.73
C LEU A 39 -7.38 -24.68 5.83
N THR A 40 -6.42 -25.50 5.41
CA THR A 40 -6.67 -26.60 4.48
C THR A 40 -7.31 -27.82 5.17
N GLU A 41 -6.76 -28.24 6.33
CA GLU A 41 -7.16 -29.50 6.98
C GLU A 41 -8.31 -29.31 7.98
N VAL A 42 -8.35 -28.17 8.71
CA VAL A 42 -9.37 -27.94 9.74
C VAL A 42 -10.56 -27.16 9.19
N LYS A 43 -10.30 -26.14 8.36
CA LYS A 43 -11.36 -25.29 7.80
C LYS A 43 -11.83 -25.72 6.42
N ASN A 44 -11.16 -26.69 5.77
CA ASN A 44 -11.45 -27.16 4.42
C ASN A 44 -11.56 -26.03 3.38
N MET A 45 -10.65 -25.06 3.46
CA MET A 45 -10.62 -23.91 2.56
C MET A 45 -9.67 -24.16 1.39
N ILE A 46 -9.96 -23.53 0.24
CA ILE A 46 -9.04 -23.49 -0.90
C ILE A 46 -8.02 -22.38 -0.61
N VAL A 47 -6.74 -22.74 -0.51
CA VAL A 47 -5.66 -21.79 -0.21
C VAL A 47 -4.91 -21.42 -1.48
N TYR A 48 -4.86 -20.12 -1.78
CA TYR A 48 -4.04 -19.54 -2.85
C TYR A 48 -2.73 -19.02 -2.28
N VAL A 49 -1.61 -19.44 -2.86
CA VAL A 49 -0.26 -19.00 -2.45
C VAL A 49 0.50 -18.51 -3.67
N GLU A 50 1.28 -17.45 -3.51
CA GLU A 50 2.16 -17.00 -4.58
C GLU A 50 3.18 -18.09 -4.94
N LYS A 51 3.34 -18.38 -6.24
CA LYS A 51 4.20 -19.47 -6.71
C LYS A 51 5.63 -19.36 -6.21
N LYS A 52 6.19 -18.14 -6.15
CA LYS A 52 7.55 -17.89 -5.64
C LYS A 52 7.75 -18.35 -4.19
N VAL A 53 6.70 -18.29 -3.36
CA VAL A 53 6.76 -18.74 -1.96
C VAL A 53 6.95 -20.26 -1.90
N LEU A 54 6.24 -21.03 -2.74
CA LEU A 54 6.35 -22.48 -2.77
C LEU A 54 7.65 -22.97 -3.42
N GLU A 55 8.30 -22.15 -4.22
CA GLU A 55 9.62 -22.43 -4.83
C GLU A 55 10.78 -22.21 -3.86
N ASP A 56 10.53 -21.62 -2.69
CA ASP A 56 11.56 -21.42 -1.67
C ASP A 56 12.10 -22.78 -1.17
N PRO A 57 13.43 -22.97 -1.10
CA PRO A 57 14.03 -24.23 -0.65
C PRO A 57 13.57 -24.69 0.73
N ALA A 58 13.24 -23.77 1.65
CA ALA A 58 12.77 -24.10 2.99
C ALA A 58 11.33 -24.66 3.00
N ILE A 59 10.55 -24.40 1.93
CA ILE A 59 9.20 -24.94 1.75
C ILE A 59 9.24 -26.16 0.85
N SER A 60 9.91 -26.07 -0.30
CA SER A 60 9.97 -27.13 -1.31
C SER A 60 10.75 -28.37 -0.83
N GLY A 61 11.70 -28.20 0.09
CA GLY A 61 12.49 -29.27 0.70
C GLY A 61 11.81 -29.99 1.88
N ASP A 62 10.65 -29.51 2.36
CA ASP A 62 9.93 -30.11 3.47
C ASP A 62 8.96 -31.20 2.96
N GLU A 63 9.34 -32.46 3.11
CA GLU A 63 8.52 -33.62 2.64
C GLU A 63 7.15 -33.67 3.32
N ASN A 64 7.05 -33.31 4.61
CA ASN A 64 5.79 -33.33 5.35
C ASN A 64 4.83 -32.27 4.84
N PHE A 65 5.35 -31.06 4.60
CA PHE A 65 4.55 -29.95 4.08
C PHE A 65 4.26 -30.11 2.58
N GLY A 66 5.10 -30.84 1.83
CA GLY A 66 4.95 -31.12 0.41
C GLY A 66 3.66 -31.87 0.04
N ALA A 67 3.08 -32.66 0.95
CA ALA A 67 1.78 -33.28 0.74
C ALA A 67 0.63 -32.28 0.76
N ILE A 68 0.73 -31.23 1.58
CA ILE A 68 -0.27 -30.19 1.76
C ILE A 68 -0.18 -29.15 0.63
N THR A 69 1.04 -28.81 0.21
CA THR A 69 1.26 -27.84 -0.89
C THR A 69 0.62 -28.28 -2.20
N LYS A 70 0.44 -29.60 -2.42
CA LYS A 70 -0.27 -30.15 -3.59
C LYS A 70 -1.76 -29.77 -3.65
N LYS A 71 -2.34 -29.39 -2.50
CA LYS A 71 -3.74 -28.95 -2.41
C LYS A 71 -3.91 -27.45 -2.66
N PHE A 72 -2.81 -26.68 -2.72
CA PHE A 72 -2.86 -25.24 -2.91
C PHE A 72 -3.08 -24.87 -4.37
N CYS A 73 -3.82 -23.79 -4.57
CA CYS A 73 -3.82 -23.07 -5.82
C CYS A 73 -2.65 -22.06 -5.82
N THR A 74 -2.02 -21.88 -6.96
CA THR A 74 -0.91 -20.93 -7.07
C THR A 74 -1.25 -19.78 -8.00
N PHE A 75 -0.67 -18.61 -7.73
CA PHE A 75 -0.75 -17.45 -8.60
C PHE A 75 0.62 -16.78 -8.78
N ARG A 76 0.74 -15.95 -9.81
CA ARG A 76 1.94 -15.12 -10.10
C ARG A 76 1.53 -13.67 -10.18
N GLU A 77 2.25 -12.80 -9.45
CA GLU A 77 1.95 -11.36 -9.32
C GLU A 77 1.66 -10.66 -10.65
N ASP A 78 2.46 -10.93 -11.68
CA ASP A 78 2.41 -10.17 -12.94
C ASP A 78 1.54 -10.82 -14.03
N LEU A 79 0.98 -11.99 -13.81
CA LEU A 79 0.34 -12.80 -14.85
C LEU A 79 -1.08 -13.24 -14.53
N ASP A 80 -1.39 -13.42 -13.26
CA ASP A 80 -2.66 -14.03 -12.85
C ASP A 80 -3.57 -12.99 -12.15
N ASP A 81 -4.77 -12.80 -12.68
CA ASP A 81 -5.81 -12.03 -11.99
C ASP A 81 -6.56 -12.94 -11.02
N ILE A 82 -6.45 -12.60 -9.73
CA ILE A 82 -7.09 -13.33 -8.63
C ILE A 82 -8.30 -12.59 -8.04
N SER A 83 -8.67 -11.42 -8.58
CA SER A 83 -9.66 -10.50 -8.01
C SER A 83 -11.03 -11.13 -7.77
N ASN A 84 -11.46 -12.07 -8.62
CA ASN A 84 -12.75 -12.75 -8.52
C ASN A 84 -12.65 -14.21 -8.04
N ARG A 85 -11.50 -14.60 -7.50
CA ARG A 85 -11.22 -15.98 -7.07
C ARG A 85 -11.03 -16.10 -5.57
N VAL A 86 -11.06 -14.99 -4.87
CA VAL A 86 -10.64 -14.88 -3.47
C VAL A 86 -11.70 -14.15 -2.69
N ASP A 87 -12.16 -14.76 -1.62
CA ASP A 87 -13.18 -14.18 -0.73
C ASP A 87 -12.56 -13.46 0.47
N PHE A 88 -11.31 -13.81 0.81
CA PHE A 88 -10.66 -13.34 2.02
C PHE A 88 -9.11 -13.40 1.88
N ILE A 89 -8.42 -12.42 2.44
CA ILE A 89 -6.96 -12.31 2.38
C ILE A 89 -6.38 -12.39 3.81
N ILE A 90 -5.38 -13.26 4.03
CA ILE A 90 -4.57 -13.22 5.24
C ILE A 90 -3.14 -12.81 4.89
N CYS A 91 -2.65 -11.77 5.57
CA CYS A 91 -1.28 -11.31 5.48
C CYS A 91 -0.48 -11.77 6.70
N LEU A 92 0.70 -12.35 6.48
CA LEU A 92 1.66 -12.68 7.53
C LEU A 92 2.91 -11.81 7.37
N GLY A 93 3.21 -10.98 8.36
CA GLY A 93 4.38 -10.09 8.36
C GLY A 93 4.07 -8.70 8.86
N GLY A 94 4.78 -7.69 8.36
CA GLY A 94 4.54 -6.28 8.70
C GLY A 94 3.66 -5.57 7.67
N ASP A 95 3.49 -4.24 7.85
CA ASP A 95 2.67 -3.37 7.01
C ASP A 95 2.99 -3.50 5.52
N GLY A 96 4.26 -3.71 5.16
CA GLY A 96 4.68 -3.93 3.77
C GLY A 96 4.03 -5.14 3.09
N THR A 97 3.59 -6.14 3.85
CA THR A 97 2.87 -7.30 3.32
C THR A 97 1.44 -6.92 2.91
N LEU A 98 0.76 -6.11 3.71
CA LEU A 98 -0.57 -5.61 3.37
C LEU A 98 -0.53 -4.63 2.19
N LEU A 99 0.49 -3.76 2.12
CA LEU A 99 0.70 -2.90 0.95
C LEU A 99 0.90 -3.73 -0.33
N TYR A 100 1.62 -4.84 -0.24
CA TYR A 100 1.77 -5.77 -1.35
C TYR A 100 0.44 -6.42 -1.73
N ALA A 101 -0.30 -6.94 -0.75
CA ALA A 101 -1.62 -7.52 -0.97
C ALA A 101 -2.56 -6.53 -1.67
N SER A 102 -2.63 -5.28 -1.18
CA SER A 102 -3.42 -4.21 -1.81
C SER A 102 -3.02 -3.97 -3.27
N SER A 103 -1.73 -4.07 -3.62
CA SER A 103 -1.24 -3.83 -4.97
C SER A 103 -1.61 -4.91 -5.98
N LEU A 104 -1.97 -6.12 -5.53
CA LEU A 104 -2.42 -7.21 -6.39
C LEU A 104 -3.84 -6.98 -6.94
N PHE A 105 -4.64 -6.15 -6.26
CA PHE A 105 -6.04 -5.89 -6.61
C PHE A 105 -6.21 -4.46 -7.10
N GLN A 106 -6.39 -4.29 -8.41
CA GLN A 106 -6.56 -2.97 -9.01
C GLN A 106 -8.01 -2.46 -8.95
N GLU A 107 -8.95 -3.33 -8.64
CA GLU A 107 -10.36 -3.04 -8.44
C GLU A 107 -10.80 -3.42 -7.01
N SER A 108 -11.88 -4.18 -6.88
CA SER A 108 -12.38 -4.63 -5.58
C SER A 108 -11.35 -5.48 -4.84
N VAL A 109 -11.18 -5.21 -3.56
CA VAL A 109 -10.26 -5.95 -2.67
C VAL A 109 -11.10 -6.77 -1.70
N PRO A 110 -10.86 -8.08 -1.59
CA PRO A 110 -11.46 -8.89 -0.53
C PRO A 110 -11.07 -8.38 0.87
N PRO A 111 -11.85 -8.68 1.92
CA PRO A 111 -11.47 -8.36 3.30
C PRO A 111 -10.08 -8.88 3.65
N VAL A 112 -9.28 -8.06 4.32
CA VAL A 112 -7.89 -8.37 4.66
C VAL A 112 -7.72 -8.47 6.17
N MET A 113 -7.24 -9.61 6.63
CA MET A 113 -6.73 -9.83 7.97
C MET A 113 -5.20 -9.81 7.94
N ALA A 114 -4.56 -9.07 8.85
CA ALA A 114 -3.11 -8.96 8.83
C ALA A 114 -2.51 -9.22 10.21
N PHE A 115 -1.64 -10.24 10.26
CA PHE A 115 -0.89 -10.64 11.45
C PHE A 115 0.50 -10.03 11.43
N HIS A 116 0.92 -9.42 12.53
CA HIS A 116 2.31 -9.11 12.76
C HIS A 116 3.04 -10.30 13.39
N LEU A 117 4.25 -10.61 12.90
CA LEU A 117 5.09 -11.69 13.39
C LEU A 117 6.32 -11.16 14.17
N GLY A 118 6.34 -9.90 14.45
CA GLY A 118 7.36 -9.17 15.21
C GLY A 118 6.71 -7.98 15.90
N SER A 119 7.26 -6.78 15.72
CA SER A 119 6.65 -5.56 16.25
C SER A 119 5.29 -5.28 15.59
N LEU A 120 4.37 -4.72 16.37
CA LEU A 120 3.08 -4.23 15.88
C LEU A 120 3.30 -3.20 14.76
N GLY A 121 2.45 -3.24 13.74
CA GLY A 121 2.37 -2.24 12.68
C GLY A 121 1.06 -1.47 12.71
N PHE A 122 0.95 -0.45 11.87
CA PHE A 122 -0.31 0.31 11.72
C PHE A 122 -1.38 -0.44 10.93
N LEU A 123 -0.97 -1.42 10.13
CA LEU A 123 -1.85 -2.18 9.24
C LEU A 123 -2.01 -3.64 9.69
N THR A 124 -1.27 -4.07 10.71
CA THR A 124 -1.19 -5.47 11.15
C THR A 124 -1.58 -5.61 12.61
N PRO A 125 -2.88 -5.45 12.97
CA PRO A 125 -3.32 -5.39 14.36
C PRO A 125 -3.41 -6.74 15.06
N PHE A 126 -3.27 -7.86 14.33
CA PHE A 126 -3.45 -9.20 14.90
C PHE A 126 -2.14 -9.83 15.34
N LYS A 127 -2.14 -10.43 16.55
CA LYS A 127 -1.07 -11.32 17.04
C LYS A 127 -1.28 -12.73 16.54
N PHE A 128 -0.21 -13.38 16.13
CA PHE A 128 -0.31 -14.74 15.58
C PHE A 128 -0.64 -15.81 16.61
N ASP A 129 -0.30 -15.61 17.88
CA ASP A 129 -0.44 -16.62 18.96
C ASP A 129 -1.86 -17.18 19.10
N THR A 130 -2.88 -16.44 18.69
CA THR A 130 -4.29 -16.81 18.80
C THR A 130 -4.99 -16.89 17.44
N TYR A 131 -4.25 -17.12 16.36
CA TYR A 131 -4.74 -17.08 14.99
C TYR A 131 -5.94 -17.99 14.73
N GLN A 132 -5.97 -19.20 15.33
CA GLN A 132 -7.05 -20.18 15.08
C GLN A 132 -8.42 -19.65 15.52
N SER A 133 -8.49 -19.07 16.72
CA SER A 133 -9.73 -18.50 17.24
C SER A 133 -10.14 -17.24 16.48
N GLN A 134 -9.18 -16.38 16.17
CA GLN A 134 -9.41 -15.13 15.44
C GLN A 134 -9.89 -15.38 14.01
N VAL A 135 -9.22 -16.26 13.26
CA VAL A 135 -9.64 -16.67 11.91
C VAL A 135 -11.03 -17.30 11.93
N THR A 136 -11.31 -18.14 12.94
CA THR A 136 -12.63 -18.77 13.08
C THR A 136 -13.73 -17.72 13.28
N GLN A 137 -13.55 -16.75 14.19
CA GLN A 137 -14.51 -15.68 14.42
C GLN A 137 -14.80 -14.86 13.16
N ILE A 138 -13.77 -14.60 12.35
CA ILE A 138 -13.92 -13.82 11.11
C ILE A 138 -14.70 -14.63 10.07
N ILE A 139 -14.41 -15.91 9.91
CA ILE A 139 -15.16 -16.80 8.99
C ILE A 139 -16.64 -16.89 9.40
N GLU A 140 -16.94 -16.84 10.70
CA GLU A 140 -18.30 -16.79 11.25
C GLU A 140 -19.00 -15.43 11.08
N GLY A 141 -18.31 -14.44 10.53
CA GLY A 141 -18.86 -13.09 10.27
C GLY A 141 -18.81 -12.13 11.46
N ASN A 142 -18.08 -12.46 12.51
CA ASN A 142 -17.96 -11.65 13.73
C ASN A 142 -16.71 -10.74 13.67
N ALA A 143 -16.70 -9.77 12.75
CA ALA A 143 -15.57 -8.86 12.61
C ALA A 143 -15.99 -7.42 12.32
N ALA A 144 -15.33 -6.46 12.96
CA ALA A 144 -15.38 -5.07 12.56
C ALA A 144 -14.43 -4.83 11.37
N ILE A 145 -14.82 -3.95 10.46
CA ILE A 145 -14.05 -3.63 9.26
C ILE A 145 -13.85 -2.11 9.18
N VAL A 146 -12.62 -1.69 8.88
CA VAL A 146 -12.30 -0.34 8.46
C VAL A 146 -12.06 -0.30 6.96
N LEU A 147 -12.76 0.59 6.25
CA LEU A 147 -12.56 0.80 4.82
C LEU A 147 -11.42 1.81 4.64
N ARG A 148 -10.22 1.31 4.33
CA ARG A 148 -9.06 2.17 4.09
C ARG A 148 -9.12 2.71 2.67
N SER A 149 -9.23 4.03 2.51
CA SER A 149 -9.22 4.68 1.21
C SER A 149 -7.91 4.41 0.46
N ARG A 150 -8.00 4.31 -0.87
CA ARG A 150 -6.84 4.28 -1.76
C ARG A 150 -6.85 5.52 -2.67
N LEU A 151 -5.69 5.83 -3.22
CA LEU A 151 -5.57 6.80 -4.31
C LEU A 151 -5.49 6.04 -5.64
N VAL A 152 -6.21 6.51 -6.65
CA VAL A 152 -5.97 6.12 -8.02
C VAL A 152 -5.07 7.15 -8.69
N VAL A 153 -3.97 6.67 -9.24
CA VAL A 153 -2.93 7.51 -9.84
C VAL A 153 -2.82 7.19 -11.32
N ARG A 154 -2.99 8.22 -12.16
CA ARG A 154 -2.83 8.10 -13.61
C ARG A 154 -1.59 8.87 -14.03
N VAL A 155 -0.64 8.17 -14.64
CA VAL A 155 0.56 8.76 -15.21
C VAL A 155 0.38 8.84 -16.72
N LEU A 156 0.37 10.04 -17.26
CA LEU A 156 0.28 10.29 -18.70
C LEU A 156 1.67 10.70 -19.19
N LYS A 157 2.24 9.86 -20.05
CA LYS A 157 3.52 10.12 -20.71
C LYS A 157 3.30 10.85 -22.04
N GLU A 158 4.02 11.95 -22.25
CA GLU A 158 4.05 12.59 -23.56
C GLU A 158 5.00 11.84 -24.50
N ASN A 159 4.46 11.27 -25.58
CA ASN A 159 5.27 10.54 -26.55
C ASN A 159 6.22 11.47 -27.31
N TRP A 160 7.49 11.50 -26.92
CA TRP A 160 8.56 12.21 -27.62
C TRP A 160 9.01 11.51 -28.93
N GLU A 161 8.59 10.27 -29.16
CA GLU A 161 9.03 9.47 -30.32
C GLU A 161 8.60 10.03 -31.69
N LYS A 162 7.74 11.05 -31.73
CA LYS A 162 7.28 11.66 -32.98
C LYS A 162 8.19 12.74 -33.56
N LYS A 163 9.27 13.15 -32.88
CA LYS A 163 10.20 14.19 -33.40
C LYS A 163 11.36 13.68 -34.26
N ALA A 164 11.53 12.39 -34.46
CA ALA A 164 12.73 11.82 -35.08
C ALA A 164 12.48 10.95 -36.33
N ARG A 165 11.42 11.23 -37.11
CA ARG A 165 11.34 10.71 -38.47
C ARG A 165 11.36 11.87 -39.48
N MET A 166 12.49 12.54 -39.58
CA MET A 166 12.88 13.16 -40.85
C MET A 166 13.32 12.02 -41.75
N ASP A 167 12.69 11.90 -42.91
CA ASP A 167 13.24 11.08 -43.99
C ASP A 167 14.54 11.73 -44.51
N GLU A 168 15.38 10.97 -45.17
CA GLU A 168 16.65 11.44 -45.74
C GLU A 168 16.49 12.61 -46.77
N LYS A 169 15.27 13.10 -46.96
CA LYS A 169 14.92 14.18 -47.91
C LYS A 169 14.29 15.42 -47.26
N GLY A 170 14.20 15.47 -45.92
CA GLY A 170 13.76 16.69 -45.22
C GLY A 170 12.30 17.09 -45.42
N ILE A 171 11.43 16.20 -45.86
CA ILE A 171 10.00 16.45 -46.05
C ILE A 171 9.22 16.06 -44.80
N ILE A 172 8.59 17.05 -44.17
CA ILE A 172 7.64 16.83 -43.03
C ILE A 172 6.36 16.23 -43.62
N LEU A 173 6.16 14.93 -43.47
CA LEU A 173 4.87 14.29 -43.76
C LEU A 173 3.85 14.64 -42.66
N THR A 174 3.10 15.70 -42.85
CA THR A 174 1.87 15.99 -42.13
C THR A 174 0.76 15.12 -42.67
N ASN A 175 0.61 13.90 -42.18
CA ASN A 175 -0.63 13.16 -42.38
C ASN A 175 -1.57 13.42 -41.20
N GLY A 176 -2.80 13.79 -41.55
CA GLY A 176 -3.88 14.14 -40.66
C GLY A 176 -4.17 13.05 -39.61
N ASP A 177 -4.76 13.49 -38.51
CA ASP A 177 -5.41 12.70 -37.48
C ASP A 177 -4.57 11.58 -36.87
N VAL A 178 -3.41 11.94 -36.35
CA VAL A 178 -2.72 11.06 -35.42
C VAL A 178 -3.15 11.47 -34.02
N GLU A 179 -4.21 10.81 -33.52
CA GLU A 179 -4.45 10.73 -32.09
C GLU A 179 -3.11 10.38 -31.41
N SER A 180 -2.55 11.35 -30.70
CA SER A 180 -1.32 11.12 -29.94
C SER A 180 -1.66 10.07 -28.87
N SER A 181 -1.31 8.81 -29.12
CA SER A 181 -1.51 7.73 -28.16
C SER A 181 -0.65 8.01 -26.93
N ARG A 182 -1.17 8.83 -26.01
CA ARG A 182 -0.57 9.01 -24.70
C ARG A 182 -0.67 7.68 -23.97
N LYS A 183 0.44 7.08 -23.62
CA LYS A 183 0.44 5.87 -22.82
C LYS A 183 0.01 6.25 -21.39
N ALA A 184 -1.22 5.90 -21.04
CA ALA A 184 -1.72 6.06 -19.68
C ALA A 184 -1.40 4.80 -18.87
N MET A 185 -0.77 4.99 -17.71
CA MET A 185 -0.58 3.94 -16.71
C MET A 185 -1.38 4.30 -15.47
N GLN A 186 -2.07 3.32 -14.89
CA GLN A 186 -2.88 3.52 -13.69
C GLN A 186 -2.39 2.63 -12.56
N TYR A 187 -2.37 3.18 -11.34
CA TYR A 187 -1.96 2.49 -10.12
C TYR A 187 -2.95 2.78 -9.01
N GLN A 188 -3.20 1.76 -8.16
CA GLN A 188 -3.90 1.90 -6.89
C GLN A 188 -2.86 1.99 -5.78
N VAL A 189 -3.02 2.96 -4.88
CA VAL A 189 -2.04 3.28 -3.83
C VAL A 189 -2.76 3.34 -2.49
N LEU A 190 -2.26 2.63 -1.49
CA LEU A 190 -2.87 2.58 -0.16
C LEU A 190 -2.29 3.65 0.77
N ASN A 191 -0.97 3.83 0.80
CA ASN A 191 -0.32 4.83 1.64
C ASN A 191 -0.10 6.16 0.90
N GLU A 192 0.86 6.20 -0.03
CA GLU A 192 1.28 7.46 -0.64
C GLU A 192 1.87 7.33 -2.04
N VAL A 193 1.76 8.43 -2.76
CA VAL A 193 2.51 8.72 -3.98
C VAL A 193 3.61 9.69 -3.63
N VAL A 194 4.84 9.37 -3.99
CA VAL A 194 5.99 10.25 -3.77
C VAL A 194 6.50 10.74 -5.11
N VAL A 195 6.63 12.05 -5.27
CA VAL A 195 7.32 12.68 -6.40
C VAL A 195 8.56 13.35 -5.85
N ASP A 196 9.74 12.87 -6.25
CA ASP A 196 11.03 13.30 -5.71
C ASP A 196 12.04 13.66 -6.82
N ARG A 197 13.16 14.24 -6.42
CA ARG A 197 14.25 14.62 -7.32
C ARG A 197 15.08 13.46 -7.85
N GLY A 198 14.82 12.25 -7.40
CA GLY A 198 15.60 11.07 -7.77
C GLY A 198 17.07 11.17 -7.37
N PRO A 199 17.97 10.68 -8.21
CA PRO A 199 19.42 10.73 -7.95
C PRO A 199 20.03 12.11 -8.18
N SER A 200 19.25 13.09 -8.64
CA SER A 200 19.72 14.44 -8.92
C SER A 200 20.08 15.17 -7.63
N SER A 201 21.16 15.94 -7.65
CA SER A 201 21.54 16.86 -6.55
C SER A 201 20.77 18.19 -6.58
N TYR A 202 20.07 18.50 -7.68
CA TYR A 202 19.22 19.69 -7.78
C TYR A 202 17.86 19.44 -7.15
N LEU A 203 17.23 20.49 -6.61
CA LEU A 203 15.87 20.42 -6.07
C LEU A 203 14.88 20.06 -7.17
N SER A 204 13.87 19.29 -6.83
CA SER A 204 12.71 19.12 -7.70
C SER A 204 11.94 20.44 -7.79
N ASN A 205 11.35 20.70 -8.94
CA ASN A 205 10.52 21.86 -9.21
C ASN A 205 9.24 21.39 -9.90
N VAL A 206 8.19 21.18 -9.12
CA VAL A 206 6.94 20.59 -9.59
C VAL A 206 5.76 21.50 -9.32
N ASP A 207 4.92 21.69 -10.33
CA ASP A 207 3.68 22.44 -10.24
C ASP A 207 2.58 21.52 -9.70
N LEU A 208 1.88 22.01 -8.67
CA LEU A 208 0.76 21.35 -8.03
C LEU A 208 -0.55 22.06 -8.40
N PHE A 209 -1.46 21.30 -9.01
CA PHE A 209 -2.79 21.77 -9.38
C PHE A 209 -3.86 21.04 -8.56
N LEU A 210 -4.90 21.77 -8.18
CA LEU A 210 -6.10 21.24 -7.53
C LEU A 210 -7.32 21.64 -8.37
N ASP A 211 -8.09 20.65 -8.82
CA ASP A 211 -9.26 20.86 -9.68
C ASP A 211 -8.97 21.78 -10.87
N GLY A 212 -7.82 21.58 -11.50
CA GLY A 212 -7.35 22.35 -12.66
C GLY A 212 -6.70 23.69 -12.35
N HIS A 213 -6.72 24.18 -11.11
CA HIS A 213 -6.10 25.44 -10.71
C HIS A 213 -4.69 25.23 -10.18
N LEU A 214 -3.73 25.96 -10.68
CA LEU A 214 -2.37 25.97 -10.13
C LEU A 214 -2.39 26.55 -8.71
N ILE A 215 -2.04 25.71 -7.72
CA ILE A 215 -2.00 26.11 -6.31
C ILE A 215 -0.64 26.68 -5.95
N THR A 216 0.42 25.96 -6.31
CA THR A 216 1.78 26.35 -5.99
C THR A 216 2.79 25.56 -6.83
N THR A 217 4.02 26.05 -6.84
CA THR A 217 5.17 25.30 -7.34
C THR A 217 6.01 24.86 -6.16
N VAL A 218 6.21 23.55 -6.01
CA VAL A 218 6.99 22.96 -4.93
C VAL A 218 8.45 22.87 -5.33
N GLN A 219 9.30 23.57 -4.58
CA GLN A 219 10.76 23.45 -4.67
C GLN A 219 11.27 22.76 -3.41
N GLY A 220 11.95 21.64 -3.56
CA GLY A 220 12.45 20.84 -2.45
C GLY A 220 12.96 19.47 -2.92
N ASP A 221 13.16 18.56 -1.99
CA ASP A 221 13.50 17.18 -2.34
C ASP A 221 12.33 16.44 -2.99
N GLY A 222 11.09 16.88 -2.72
CA GLY A 222 9.89 16.31 -3.34
C GLY A 222 8.59 16.68 -2.63
N VAL A 223 7.55 15.96 -2.99
CA VAL A 223 6.22 16.05 -2.39
C VAL A 223 5.61 14.65 -2.22
N ILE A 224 4.93 14.45 -1.11
CA ILE A 224 4.17 13.24 -0.77
C ILE A 224 2.69 13.58 -0.88
N VAL A 225 1.93 12.79 -1.61
CA VAL A 225 0.47 12.81 -1.61
C VAL A 225 0.00 11.52 -0.95
N SER A 226 -0.63 11.62 0.23
CA SER A 226 -0.98 10.44 1.02
C SER A 226 -2.46 10.35 1.34
N THR A 227 -2.91 9.11 1.56
CA THR A 227 -4.20 8.81 2.20
C THR A 227 -4.10 9.08 3.71
N PRO A 228 -5.21 9.09 4.45
CA PRO A 228 -5.17 9.06 5.91
C PRO A 228 -4.39 7.87 6.47
N THR A 229 -4.52 6.68 5.87
CA THR A 229 -3.72 5.51 6.22
C THR A 229 -2.22 5.78 6.08
N GLY A 230 -1.79 6.41 4.99
CA GLY A 230 -0.40 6.77 4.73
C GLY A 230 0.12 7.94 5.58
N SER A 231 -0.77 8.67 6.29
CA SER A 231 -0.36 9.77 7.16
C SER A 231 0.61 9.35 8.27
N THR A 232 0.56 8.09 8.70
CA THR A 232 1.44 7.49 9.70
C THR A 232 2.66 6.76 9.12
N ALA A 233 2.83 6.79 7.79
CA ALA A 233 3.95 6.19 7.07
C ALA A 233 5.04 7.23 6.75
N TYR A 234 5.40 7.42 5.48
CA TYR A 234 6.45 8.37 5.10
C TYR A 234 6.07 9.82 5.42
N ALA A 235 4.77 10.16 5.31
CA ALA A 235 4.29 11.52 5.56
C ALA A 235 4.58 12.00 6.99
N VAL A 236 4.41 11.17 8.03
CA VAL A 236 4.71 11.56 9.41
C VAL A 236 6.19 11.83 9.60
N ALA A 237 7.08 11.07 8.97
CA ALA A 237 8.53 11.31 9.00
C ALA A 237 8.92 12.62 8.28
N ALA A 238 8.12 13.07 7.31
CA ALA A 238 8.26 14.37 6.65
C ALA A 238 7.57 15.53 7.40
N GLY A 239 7.09 15.30 8.63
CA GLY A 239 6.52 16.32 9.52
C GLY A 239 5.01 16.54 9.35
N ALA A 240 4.30 15.61 8.71
CA ALA A 240 2.86 15.68 8.60
C ALA A 240 2.12 15.31 9.90
N SER A 241 0.87 15.73 10.01
CA SER A 241 -0.03 15.31 11.08
C SER A 241 -0.61 13.93 10.80
N MET A 242 -0.85 13.16 11.85
CA MET A 242 -1.49 11.86 11.77
C MET A 242 -3.00 12.02 11.60
N ILE A 243 -3.59 11.33 10.62
CA ILE A 243 -5.01 11.42 10.29
C ILE A 243 -5.63 10.03 10.51
N HIS A 244 -6.74 9.98 11.25
CA HIS A 244 -7.48 8.73 11.44
C HIS A 244 -7.95 8.16 10.10
N PRO A 245 -7.86 6.83 9.84
CA PRO A 245 -8.19 6.22 8.56
C PRO A 245 -9.60 6.50 8.02
N ASN A 246 -10.56 6.79 8.90
CA ASN A 246 -11.95 7.07 8.51
C ASN A 246 -12.20 8.53 8.09
N VAL A 247 -11.20 9.42 8.15
CA VAL A 247 -11.36 10.82 7.71
C VAL A 247 -11.25 10.86 6.19
N PRO A 248 -12.26 11.36 5.45
CA PRO A 248 -12.23 11.42 3.99
C PRO A 248 -11.35 12.60 3.50
N ALA A 249 -10.06 12.39 3.43
CA ALA A 249 -9.08 13.43 3.11
C ALA A 249 -7.93 12.90 2.25
N ILE A 250 -7.23 13.82 1.59
CA ILE A 250 -5.92 13.62 0.96
C ILE A 250 -4.97 14.60 1.63
N MET A 251 -3.78 14.16 1.98
CA MET A 251 -2.75 15.01 2.56
C MET A 251 -1.62 15.24 1.57
N ILE A 252 -1.15 16.49 1.51
CA ILE A 252 -0.03 16.93 0.66
C ILE A 252 1.07 17.41 1.59
N THR A 253 2.21 16.72 1.56
CA THR A 253 3.34 16.93 2.46
C THR A 253 4.60 17.22 1.64
N PRO A 254 5.25 18.38 1.77
CA PRO A 254 6.52 18.62 1.11
C PRO A 254 7.65 17.84 1.78
N ILE A 255 8.66 17.44 1.00
CA ILE A 255 9.89 16.83 1.50
C ILE A 255 10.98 17.88 1.45
N CYS A 256 11.53 18.28 2.59
CA CYS A 256 12.58 19.28 2.72
C CYS A 256 12.37 20.50 1.79
N PRO A 257 11.25 21.22 1.89
CA PRO A 257 10.96 22.32 1.00
C PRO A 257 11.95 23.46 1.20
N HIS A 258 12.31 24.15 0.12
CA HIS A 258 13.14 25.35 0.18
C HIS A 258 12.38 26.51 0.86
N SER A 259 11.07 26.60 0.68
CA SER A 259 10.20 27.55 1.37
C SER A 259 9.94 27.13 2.81
N LEU A 260 10.30 27.96 3.79
CA LEU A 260 10.07 27.70 5.22
C LEU A 260 8.59 27.77 5.62
N SER A 261 7.72 28.36 4.79
CA SER A 261 6.29 28.49 5.04
C SER A 261 5.44 27.34 4.49
N PHE A 262 5.99 26.50 3.63
CA PHE A 262 5.24 25.36 3.13
C PHE A 262 5.11 24.29 4.21
N ARG A 263 3.90 24.11 4.70
CA ARG A 263 3.53 23.10 5.71
C ARG A 263 2.65 22.03 5.06
N PRO A 264 2.62 20.81 5.59
CA PRO A 264 1.63 19.83 5.17
C PRO A 264 0.21 20.38 5.23
N ILE A 265 -0.57 20.13 4.19
CA ILE A 265 -1.98 20.54 4.10
C ILE A 265 -2.87 19.35 3.87
N VAL A 266 -4.10 19.47 4.35
CA VAL A 266 -5.15 18.44 4.18
C VAL A 266 -6.23 19.02 3.28
N VAL A 267 -6.59 18.28 2.24
CA VAL A 267 -7.65 18.64 1.28
C VAL A 267 -8.74 17.57 1.27
N PRO A 268 -9.97 17.89 0.84
CA PRO A 268 -11.05 16.91 0.77
C PRO A 268 -10.70 15.73 -0.16
N ALA A 269 -11.19 14.55 0.15
CA ALA A 269 -10.98 13.35 -0.67
C ALA A 269 -11.56 13.43 -2.10
N GLY A 270 -12.55 14.31 -2.31
CA GLY A 270 -13.24 14.46 -3.60
C GLY A 270 -12.53 15.32 -4.64
N VAL A 271 -11.33 15.83 -4.36
CA VAL A 271 -10.59 16.69 -5.27
C VAL A 271 -9.72 15.90 -6.27
N GLU A 272 -9.43 16.52 -7.41
CA GLU A 272 -8.42 16.03 -8.35
C GLU A 272 -7.11 16.79 -8.14
N LEU A 273 -6.04 16.07 -7.80
CA LEU A 273 -4.69 16.61 -7.78
C LEU A 273 -3.98 16.27 -9.07
N LYS A 274 -3.27 17.26 -9.65
CA LYS A 274 -2.39 17.04 -10.79
C LYS A 274 -1.00 17.60 -10.48
N ILE A 275 0.02 16.80 -10.78
CA ILE A 275 1.43 17.17 -10.62
C ILE A 275 2.10 17.11 -11.98
N MET A 276 2.87 18.16 -12.29
CA MET A 276 3.68 18.25 -13.51
C MET A 276 5.04 18.87 -13.16
N LEU A 277 6.04 18.62 -13.99
CA LEU A 277 7.26 19.41 -13.91
C LEU A 277 6.96 20.87 -14.27
N SER A 278 7.46 21.80 -13.45
CA SER A 278 7.41 23.22 -13.78
C SER A 278 8.19 23.50 -15.08
N ARG A 279 7.77 24.53 -15.80
CA ARG A 279 8.48 24.95 -17.03
C ARG A 279 9.95 25.30 -16.76
N ASP A 280 10.23 25.80 -15.57
CA ASP A 280 11.57 26.20 -15.13
C ASP A 280 12.36 25.05 -14.47
N ALA A 281 11.80 23.83 -14.42
CA ALA A 281 12.51 22.68 -13.88
C ALA A 281 13.73 22.34 -14.74
N ARG A 282 14.90 22.23 -14.10
CA ARG A 282 16.17 21.94 -14.79
C ARG A 282 16.37 20.44 -15.04
N ASN A 283 15.72 19.61 -14.24
CA ASN A 283 15.87 18.17 -14.28
C ASN A 283 14.51 17.49 -14.26
N THR A 284 14.51 16.19 -14.54
CA THR A 284 13.37 15.30 -14.39
C THR A 284 13.05 15.06 -12.91
N ALA A 285 11.85 14.58 -12.63
CA ALA A 285 11.46 14.08 -11.31
C ALA A 285 11.21 12.56 -11.40
N TRP A 286 11.04 11.93 -10.25
CA TRP A 286 10.73 10.52 -10.13
C TRP A 286 9.46 10.33 -9.33
N VAL A 287 8.61 9.38 -9.75
CA VAL A 287 7.40 9.02 -9.01
C VAL A 287 7.48 7.58 -8.53
N SER A 288 6.99 7.33 -7.33
CA SER A 288 6.83 5.98 -6.77
C SER A 288 5.47 5.83 -6.08
N PHE A 289 4.98 4.59 -6.00
CA PHE A 289 3.66 4.22 -5.52
C PHE A 289 3.82 3.19 -4.38
N ASP A 290 3.46 3.55 -3.14
CA ASP A 290 3.72 2.74 -1.95
C ASP A 290 5.17 2.22 -1.89
N GLY A 291 6.15 3.07 -2.25
CA GLY A 291 7.56 2.75 -2.29
C GLY A 291 8.00 1.80 -3.42
N ARG A 292 7.16 1.60 -4.45
CA ARG A 292 7.41 0.65 -5.55
C ARG A 292 7.23 1.31 -6.92
N LYS A 293 7.54 0.53 -7.98
CA LYS A 293 7.30 0.87 -9.39
C LYS A 293 7.81 2.26 -9.76
N ARG A 294 9.00 2.59 -9.26
CA ARG A 294 9.62 3.89 -9.48
C ARG A 294 9.83 4.17 -10.95
N GLN A 295 9.42 5.35 -11.42
CA GLN A 295 9.56 5.76 -12.80
C GLN A 295 9.91 7.24 -12.92
N GLU A 296 10.62 7.60 -13.97
CA GLU A 296 11.01 8.96 -14.27
C GLU A 296 9.84 9.73 -14.88
N ILE A 297 9.72 11.01 -14.51
CA ILE A 297 8.76 11.97 -15.03
C ILE A 297 9.52 13.07 -15.74
N CYS A 298 9.22 13.25 -17.03
CA CYS A 298 9.83 14.24 -17.91
C CYS A 298 8.90 15.45 -18.12
N HIS A 299 9.42 16.50 -18.75
CA HIS A 299 8.60 17.62 -19.19
C HIS A 299 7.48 17.14 -20.14
N GLY A 300 6.27 17.65 -19.94
CA GLY A 300 5.07 17.26 -20.67
C GLY A 300 4.32 16.08 -20.06
N ASP A 301 4.98 15.24 -19.24
CA ASP A 301 4.30 14.20 -18.47
C ASP A 301 3.44 14.80 -17.37
N SER A 302 2.36 14.11 -17.01
CA SER A 302 1.53 14.52 -15.88
C SER A 302 1.10 13.33 -15.03
N ILE A 303 0.95 13.60 -13.73
CA ILE A 303 0.45 12.65 -12.73
C ILE A 303 -0.87 13.21 -12.21
N THR A 304 -1.97 12.49 -12.41
CA THR A 304 -3.27 12.83 -11.85
C THR A 304 -3.61 11.89 -10.72
N ILE A 305 -4.02 12.42 -9.58
CA ILE A 305 -4.28 11.67 -8.35
C ILE A 305 -5.68 12.02 -7.87
N THR A 306 -6.51 10.99 -7.67
CA THR A 306 -7.87 11.11 -7.12
C THR A 306 -8.11 10.00 -6.11
N THR A 307 -9.15 10.11 -5.29
CA THR A 307 -9.55 8.99 -4.43
C THR A 307 -10.14 7.87 -5.26
N SER A 308 -9.74 6.65 -4.94
CA SER A 308 -10.27 5.44 -5.57
C SER A 308 -11.67 5.10 -5.03
N CYS A 309 -12.53 4.56 -5.89
CA CYS A 309 -13.79 3.94 -5.48
C CYS A 309 -13.61 2.52 -4.89
N PHE A 310 -12.40 1.99 -4.88
CA PHE A 310 -12.06 0.66 -4.39
C PHE A 310 -11.20 0.73 -3.11
N PRO A 311 -11.79 0.92 -1.92
CA PRO A 311 -11.04 0.90 -0.66
C PRO A 311 -10.54 -0.51 -0.34
N VAL A 312 -9.62 -0.62 0.62
CA VAL A 312 -9.20 -1.90 1.21
C VAL A 312 -10.02 -2.14 2.48
N PRO A 313 -10.86 -3.18 2.51
CA PRO A 313 -11.56 -3.59 3.72
C PRO A 313 -10.58 -4.29 4.67
N SER A 314 -10.06 -3.57 5.66
CA SER A 314 -9.15 -4.13 6.68
C SER A 314 -9.95 -4.58 7.90
N ILE A 315 -9.75 -5.82 8.32
CA ILE A 315 -10.40 -6.37 9.49
C ILE A 315 -9.71 -5.83 10.74
N CYS A 316 -10.48 -5.38 11.70
CA CYS A 316 -10.03 -4.88 12.99
C CYS A 316 -9.83 -6.03 13.99
N SER A 317 -8.83 -5.92 14.84
CA SER A 317 -8.64 -6.84 15.98
C SER A 317 -9.69 -6.61 17.06
N ARG A 318 -10.03 -5.35 17.33
CA ARG A 318 -11.10 -4.93 18.24
C ARG A 318 -12.11 -4.05 17.51
N ASP A 319 -11.72 -2.82 17.23
CA ASP A 319 -12.49 -1.83 16.50
C ASP A 319 -11.55 -0.77 15.90
N PRO A 320 -12.02 0.03 14.91
CA PRO A 320 -11.15 0.98 14.20
C PRO A 320 -10.48 2.02 15.09
N VAL A 321 -11.11 2.41 16.21
CA VAL A 321 -10.59 3.45 17.10
C VAL A 321 -9.51 2.86 18.00
N ASN A 322 -9.81 1.76 18.69
CA ASN A 322 -8.87 1.12 19.61
C ASN A 322 -7.60 0.65 18.86
N ASP A 323 -7.75 -0.04 17.73
CA ASP A 323 -6.62 -0.54 16.96
C ASP A 323 -5.70 0.60 16.49
N TRP A 324 -6.27 1.74 16.06
CA TRP A 324 -5.47 2.86 15.58
C TRP A 324 -4.70 3.56 16.70
N PHE A 325 -5.34 3.81 17.87
CA PHE A 325 -4.67 4.45 19.01
C PHE A 325 -3.65 3.53 19.67
N GLU A 326 -3.88 2.22 19.71
CA GLU A 326 -2.91 1.23 20.17
C GLU A 326 -1.67 1.25 19.27
N SER A 327 -1.86 1.27 17.94
CA SER A 327 -0.76 1.41 16.99
C SER A 327 0.02 2.73 17.16
N LEU A 328 -0.65 3.86 17.41
CA LEU A 328 0.03 5.14 17.70
C LEU A 328 0.89 5.04 18.97
N ALA A 329 0.35 4.44 20.03
CA ALA A 329 1.05 4.30 21.30
C ALA A 329 2.28 3.38 21.18
N GLU A 330 2.11 2.22 20.53
CA GLU A 330 3.18 1.21 20.46
C GLU A 330 4.21 1.51 19.38
N CYS A 331 3.78 1.92 18.16
CA CYS A 331 4.71 2.13 17.05
C CYS A 331 5.46 3.47 17.12
N LEU A 332 4.81 4.53 17.61
CA LEU A 332 5.36 5.89 17.64
C LEU A 332 5.63 6.40 19.06
N HIS A 333 5.32 5.61 20.10
CA HIS A 333 5.40 6.05 21.50
C HIS A 333 4.64 7.36 21.74
N TRP A 334 3.50 7.51 21.05
CA TRP A 334 2.71 8.73 21.04
C TRP A 334 2.25 9.10 22.46
N ASN A 335 2.61 10.32 22.91
CA ASN A 335 2.26 10.90 24.21
C ASN A 335 2.69 10.06 25.43
N VAL A 336 3.73 9.22 25.29
CA VAL A 336 4.25 8.47 26.42
C VAL A 336 4.99 9.41 27.36
N ARG A 337 4.53 9.53 28.62
CA ARG A 337 5.15 10.29 29.69
C ARG A 337 5.76 9.35 30.72
N LYS A 338 7.02 9.56 31.07
CA LYS A 338 7.58 8.95 32.29
C LYS A 338 6.87 9.57 33.49
N LYS A 339 6.27 8.74 34.37
CA LYS A 339 5.79 9.20 35.66
C LYS A 339 6.99 9.75 36.44
N GLN A 340 6.89 10.98 36.96
CA GLN A 340 7.86 11.47 37.93
C GLN A 340 7.71 10.60 39.19
N ASN A 341 8.81 9.98 39.62
CA ASN A 341 8.81 9.38 40.95
C ASN A 341 8.64 10.50 41.97
N TYR A 342 7.72 10.34 42.92
CA TYR A 342 7.69 11.20 44.08
C TYR A 342 9.05 11.12 44.72
N LEU A 343 9.72 12.27 44.98
CA LEU A 343 10.85 12.35 45.89
C LEU A 343 10.35 11.80 47.20
N SER A 344 10.84 10.63 47.63
CA SER A 344 10.61 10.13 48.98
C SER A 344 11.16 11.20 49.92
N SER A 345 10.33 11.67 50.82
CA SER A 345 10.66 12.66 51.87
C SER A 345 11.62 12.06 52.95
N GLU A 346 12.68 11.37 52.56
CA GLU A 346 13.61 10.74 53.48
C GLU A 346 15.04 11.35 53.42
N ASP A 347 15.22 12.50 52.77
CA ASP A 347 16.52 13.21 52.79
C ASP A 347 16.40 14.62 53.46
N GLU A 348 15.60 14.78 54.51
CA GLU A 348 15.71 15.88 55.45
C GLU A 348 16.19 15.38 56.81
N GLU A 349 17.45 14.92 56.83
CA GLU A 349 18.28 14.94 58.06
C GLU A 349 19.70 15.29 57.63
N PHE A 350 19.99 16.63 57.60
CA PHE A 350 21.23 17.22 58.16
C PHE A 350 21.17 18.73 58.00
#